data_9acc827bb745994ed2b859920eacc94c
#
_entry.id   9acc827bb745994ed2b859920eacc94c
#
_cell.length_a   1.000
_cell.length_b   1.000
_cell.length_c   1.000
_cell.angle_alpha   90.00
_cell.angle_beta   90.00
_cell.angle_gamma   90.00
#
_symmetry.space_group_name_H-M   'P 1'
#
loop_
_entity.id
_entity.type
_entity.pdbx_description
1 polymer ?
#
loop_
_entity_poly.entity_id
_entity_poly.type
_entity_poly.pdbx_seq_one_letter_code
_entity_poly.pdbx_strand_id
1 'polypeptide(L)' 'MLGLGHSYSFLSKVSAVQDLNEFLETGMLVRHPSEPDWGIGQVQSRINGKVTVNFTEVGKVVIDGSKVALVQVISQR' A
#
# COMPACT_ATOMS: atom_id res chain seq x y z
N MET A 1 -17.17 -22.41 -21.71
CA MET A 1 -17.46 -21.29 -21.44
C MET A 1 -17.83 -21.01 -20.12
N LEU A 2 -18.64 -21.62 -19.62
CA LEU A 2 -19.03 -21.37 -18.29
C LEU A 2 -17.90 -21.50 -17.33
N GLY A 3 -16.95 -22.31 -17.62
CA GLY A 3 -15.85 -22.53 -16.73
C GLY A 3 -15.03 -21.29 -16.47
N LEU A 4 -15.17 -20.35 -17.36
CA LEU A 4 -14.41 -19.14 -17.19
C LEU A 4 -14.78 -18.41 -15.92
N GLY A 5 -16.04 -18.39 -15.62
CA GLY A 5 -16.47 -17.72 -14.42
C GLY A 5 -15.91 -18.36 -13.19
N HIS A 6 -15.79 -19.66 -13.23
CA HIS A 6 -15.24 -20.36 -12.10
C HIS A 6 -13.78 -20.03 -11.89
N SER A 7 -13.07 -19.90 -12.98
CA SER A 7 -11.65 -19.57 -12.86
C SER A 7 -11.48 -18.22 -12.22
N TYR A 8 -12.34 -17.30 -12.56
CA TYR A 8 -12.23 -15.99 -11.97
C TYR A 8 -12.48 -16.05 -10.49
N SER A 9 -13.45 -16.83 -10.07
CA SER A 9 -13.72 -16.94 -8.65
C SER A 9 -12.51 -17.44 -7.91
N PHE A 10 -11.85 -18.41 -8.49
CA PHE A 10 -10.69 -18.97 -7.87
C PHE A 10 -9.60 -17.93 -7.74
N LEU A 11 -9.39 -17.17 -8.79
CA LEU A 11 -8.37 -16.15 -8.76
C LEU A 11 -8.70 -15.06 -7.74
N SER A 12 -9.96 -14.78 -7.57
CA SER A 12 -10.35 -13.80 -6.60
C SER A 12 -9.94 -14.20 -5.20
N LYS A 13 -10.05 -15.48 -4.90
CA LYS A 13 -9.66 -15.93 -3.59
C LYS A 13 -8.19 -15.74 -3.37
N VAL A 14 -7.41 -16.04 -4.37
CA VAL A 14 -5.99 -15.88 -4.27
C VAL A 14 -5.69 -14.42 -4.05
N SER A 15 -6.48 -13.56 -4.69
CA SER A 15 -6.23 -12.14 -4.57
C SER A 15 -6.68 -11.57 -3.24
N ALA A 16 -7.30 -12.39 -2.41
CA ALA A 16 -7.74 -11.90 -1.12
C ALA A 16 -6.59 -11.39 -0.29
N VAL A 17 -5.39 -11.80 -0.65
CA VAL A 17 -4.22 -11.36 0.07
C VAL A 17 -3.56 -10.20 -0.64
N GLN A 18 -4.34 -9.50 -1.42
CA GLN A 18 -3.81 -8.43 -2.23
C GLN A 18 -3.12 -7.37 -1.40
N ASP A 19 -1.97 -6.94 -1.89
CA ASP A 19 -1.20 -5.88 -1.29
C ASP A 19 -1.45 -4.64 -2.15
N LEU A 20 -2.16 -3.69 -1.62
CA LEU A 20 -2.54 -2.49 -2.37
C LEU A 20 -1.35 -1.59 -2.67
N ASN A 21 -0.22 -1.85 -2.06
CA ASN A 21 0.97 -1.01 -2.20
C ASN A 21 2.13 -1.74 -2.85
N GLU A 22 1.83 -2.73 -3.68
CA GLU A 22 2.90 -3.58 -4.21
C GLU A 22 3.90 -2.83 -5.09
N PHE A 23 3.54 -1.66 -5.62
CA PHE A 23 4.47 -0.92 -6.43
C PHE A 23 5.34 0.05 -5.64
N LEU A 24 5.13 0.15 -4.33
CA LEU A 24 5.94 1.05 -3.52
C LEU A 24 7.27 0.41 -3.20
N GLU A 25 8.29 1.24 -3.14
CA GLU A 25 9.64 0.78 -2.81
C GLU A 25 10.21 1.65 -1.72
N THR A 26 11.18 1.11 -1.03
CA THR A 26 11.90 1.83 0.01
C THR A 26 12.43 3.14 -0.54
N GLY A 27 12.20 4.20 0.20
CA GLY A 27 12.65 5.54 -0.18
C GLY A 27 11.59 6.38 -0.84
N MET A 28 10.51 5.75 -1.35
CA MET A 28 9.45 6.52 -1.99
C MET A 28 8.71 7.37 -0.98
N LEU A 29 8.20 8.49 -1.44
CA LEU A 29 7.42 9.40 -0.61
C LEU A 29 5.95 9.14 -0.82
N VAL A 30 5.20 9.13 0.27
CA VAL A 30 3.78 8.81 0.24
C VAL A 30 3.01 9.68 1.22
N ARG A 31 1.70 9.64 1.10
CA ARG A 31 0.79 10.25 2.07
C ARG A 31 -0.24 9.22 2.45
N HIS A 32 -0.72 9.30 3.67
CA HIS A 32 -1.80 8.43 4.11
C HIS A 32 -3.12 9.09 3.67
N PRO A 33 -3.95 8.40 2.91
CA PRO A 33 -5.15 9.02 2.34
C PRO A 33 -6.17 9.47 3.39
N SER A 34 -6.20 8.79 4.53
CA SER A 34 -7.17 9.12 5.58
C SER A 34 -6.57 9.94 6.70
N GLU A 35 -5.27 10.15 6.70
CA GLU A 35 -4.59 10.87 7.77
C GLU A 35 -3.70 11.95 7.18
N PRO A 36 -4.30 12.96 6.60
CA PRO A 36 -3.51 13.99 5.93
C PRO A 36 -2.61 14.76 6.88
N ASP A 37 -2.97 14.80 8.17
CA ASP A 37 -2.17 15.51 9.15
C ASP A 37 -0.86 14.82 9.51
N TRP A 38 -0.69 13.58 9.05
CA TRP A 38 0.56 12.87 9.30
C TRP A 38 1.69 13.41 8.43
N GLY A 39 1.34 14.16 7.40
CA GLY A 39 2.34 14.74 6.52
C GLY A 39 2.86 13.73 5.52
N ILE A 40 3.99 14.06 4.92
CA ILE A 40 4.62 13.19 3.94
C ILE A 40 5.39 12.13 4.68
N GLY A 41 5.30 10.90 4.20
CA GLY A 41 6.03 9.79 4.78
C GLY A 41 7.01 9.23 3.78
N GLN A 42 8.04 8.56 4.27
CA GLN A 42 8.99 7.87 3.44
C GLN A 42 8.91 6.38 3.74
N VAL A 43 8.77 5.58 2.71
CA VAL A 43 8.66 4.14 2.86
C VAL A 43 9.99 3.58 3.34
N GLN A 44 9.94 2.85 4.46
CA GLN A 44 11.14 2.26 5.05
C GLN A 44 11.25 0.78 4.69
N SER A 45 10.15 0.08 4.66
CA SER A 45 10.16 -1.33 4.30
C SER A 45 8.76 -1.78 3.93
N ARG A 46 8.70 -2.90 3.23
CA ARG A 46 7.42 -3.48 2.85
C ARG A 46 7.60 -5.00 2.94
N ILE A 47 7.03 -5.58 3.99
CA ILE A 47 7.22 -7.00 4.27
C ILE A 47 5.87 -7.63 4.56
N ASN A 48 5.54 -8.67 3.81
CA ASN A 48 4.29 -9.43 4.01
C ASN A 48 3.07 -8.53 4.04
N GLY A 49 3.01 -7.58 3.13
CA GLY A 49 1.85 -6.70 3.04
C GLY A 49 1.82 -5.59 4.07
N LYS A 50 2.82 -5.50 4.94
CA LYS A 50 2.90 -4.41 5.89
C LYS A 50 3.93 -3.41 5.41
N VAL A 51 3.55 -2.14 5.42
CA VAL A 51 4.43 -1.08 4.94
C VAL A 51 4.80 -0.21 6.13
N THR A 52 6.07 -0.13 6.41
CA THR A 52 6.55 0.77 7.47
C THR A 52 6.90 2.09 6.82
N VAL A 53 6.31 3.15 7.32
CA VAL A 53 6.50 4.49 6.77
C VAL A 53 6.87 5.44 7.88
N ASN A 54 7.83 6.29 7.61
CA ASN A 54 8.23 7.32 8.57
C ASN A 54 7.58 8.63 8.13
N PHE A 55 6.53 9.03 8.83
CA PHE A 55 5.80 10.26 8.50
C PHE A 55 6.40 11.44 9.24
N THR A 56 6.38 12.61 8.61
CA THR A 56 7.00 13.78 9.20
C THR A 56 6.38 14.17 10.53
N GLU A 57 5.08 13.99 10.70
CA GLU A 57 4.41 14.46 11.90
C GLU A 57 4.22 13.41 12.99
N VAL A 58 4.21 12.14 12.62
CA VAL A 58 3.94 11.08 13.61
C VAL A 58 5.05 10.04 13.70
N GLY A 59 6.07 10.13 12.88
CA GLY A 59 7.17 9.17 12.93
C GLY A 59 6.80 7.86 12.27
N LYS A 60 7.40 6.77 12.73
CA LYS A 60 7.21 5.48 12.11
C LYS A 60 5.86 4.88 12.44
N VAL A 61 5.18 4.44 11.39
CA VAL A 61 3.89 3.78 11.52
C VAL A 61 3.90 2.57 10.59
N VAL A 62 3.35 1.46 11.05
CA VAL A 62 3.20 0.27 10.22
C VAL A 62 1.80 0.27 9.65
N ILE A 63 1.72 0.27 8.33
CA ILE A 63 0.45 0.33 7.60
C ILE A 63 0.10 -1.06 7.11
N ASP A 64 -1.16 -1.45 7.29
CA ASP A 64 -1.64 -2.72 6.75
C ASP A 64 -1.96 -2.48 5.27
N GLY A 65 -1.10 -2.97 4.41
CA GLY A 65 -1.20 -2.71 2.98
C GLY A 65 -2.40 -3.35 2.31
N SER A 66 -3.09 -4.25 2.99
CA SER A 66 -4.28 -4.84 2.42
C SER A 66 -5.50 -3.96 2.67
N LYS A 67 -5.38 -2.98 3.54
CA LYS A 67 -6.50 -2.11 3.90
C LYS A 67 -6.31 -0.67 3.49
N VAL A 68 -5.07 -0.23 3.37
CA VAL A 68 -4.77 1.16 3.06
C VAL A 68 -3.89 1.22 1.83
N ALA A 69 -4.32 1.97 0.84
CA ALA A 69 -3.51 2.22 -0.35
C ALA A 69 -2.88 3.59 -0.18
N LEU A 70 -1.59 3.61 0.10
CA LEU A 70 -0.87 4.86 0.26
C LEU A 70 -0.78 5.59 -1.06
N VAL A 71 -0.80 6.90 -1.01
CA VAL A 71 -0.76 7.72 -2.20
C VAL A 71 0.68 8.17 -2.42
N GLN A 72 1.22 7.86 -3.59
CA GLN A 72 2.59 8.26 -3.90
C GLN A 72 2.66 9.75 -4.16
N VAL A 73 3.67 10.38 -3.59
CA VAL A 73 3.92 11.80 -3.80
C VAL A 73 5.04 11.90 -4.80
N ILE A 74 4.77 12.56 -5.90
CA ILE A 74 5.77 12.72 -6.94
C ILE A 74 6.32 14.12 -6.89
N SER A 75 7.64 14.19 -6.75
CA SER A 75 8.29 15.45 -6.66
C SER A 75 8.45 16.04 -8.05
N GLN A 76 8.04 17.27 -8.22
CA GLN A 76 8.18 17.94 -9.51
C GLN A 76 9.36 18.86 -9.46
N ARG A 77 10.05 18.93 -10.59
CA ARG A 77 11.17 19.86 -10.58
C ARG A 77 11.02 20.82 -11.66
#